data_8e05b129e3b0085d8ac6b081624dbfb1
#
_entry.id   8e05b129e3b0085d8ac6b081624dbfb1
#
_cell.length_a   1.000
_cell.length_b   1.000
_cell.length_c   1.000
_cell.angle_alpha   90.00
_cell.angle_beta   90.00
_cell.angle_gamma   90.00
#
_symmetry.space_group_name_H-M   'P 1'
#
loop_
_entity.id
_entity.type
_entity.pdbx_description
1 polymer ?
#
loop_
_entity_poly.entity_id
_entity_poly.type
_entity_poly.pdbx_seq_one_letter_code
_entity_poly.pdbx_strand_id
1 'polypeptide(L)'
;GKESVAVTVNTQIFSTLMRVTGDGDPQPSLAESYQQLDDTSWEFTIRQGVKFHDGTEMTVEDVRYSLDRAIASSYVNYVVSFIKDVEITGDNTIVIHTNEPYVPILNNLSIPFTAIVPKAYVEENGDEYFAQHPIGTGPYKMVEWNPGESIKLEAFDEYFGGTPKTKNLVMKVVPEAAQRVIAMETGEADIAYSIN
;
A
#
# COMPACT_ATOMS: atom_id res chain seq x y z
N GLY A 1 -0.23 -18.18 6.71
CA GLY A 1 0.93 -18.16 5.81
C GLY A 1 0.70 -17.45 4.48
N LYS A 2 -0.45 -17.66 3.81
CA LYS A 2 -0.71 -17.02 2.49
C LYS A 2 -0.95 -15.50 2.60
N GLU A 3 -1.58 -15.04 3.66
CA GLU A 3 -1.84 -13.61 3.89
C GLU A 3 -0.56 -12.80 4.12
N SER A 4 0.43 -13.36 4.82
CA SER A 4 1.69 -12.65 5.09
C SER A 4 2.53 -12.42 3.82
N VAL A 5 2.51 -13.36 2.87
CA VAL A 5 3.21 -13.20 1.58
C VAL A 5 2.55 -12.11 0.74
N ALA A 6 1.22 -12.10 0.66
CA ALA A 6 0.47 -11.07 -0.06
C ALA A 6 0.74 -9.67 0.53
N VAL A 7 0.77 -9.53 1.84
CA VAL A 7 1.10 -8.26 2.51
C VAL A 7 2.52 -7.82 2.15
N THR A 8 3.51 -8.72 2.18
CA THR A 8 4.90 -8.39 1.83
C THR A 8 5.02 -7.90 0.38
N VAL A 9 4.32 -8.53 -0.57
CA VAL A 9 4.30 -8.09 -1.97
C VAL A 9 3.59 -6.74 -2.11
N ASN A 10 2.42 -6.60 -1.49
CA ASN A 10 1.61 -5.38 -1.58
C ASN A 10 2.33 -4.15 -1.06
N THR A 11 3.14 -4.27 0.00
CA THR A 11 3.96 -3.16 0.52
C THR A 11 5.07 -2.73 -0.43
N GLN A 12 5.43 -3.52 -1.42
CA GLN A 12 6.37 -3.12 -2.47
C GLN A 12 5.68 -2.38 -3.63
N ILE A 13 4.43 -2.73 -3.92
CA ILE A 13 3.66 -2.19 -5.06
C ILE A 13 2.88 -0.95 -4.67
N PHE A 14 2.35 -0.91 -3.46
CA PHE A 14 1.44 0.14 -3.00
C PHE A 14 2.03 0.96 -1.86
N SER A 15 1.53 2.18 -1.72
CA SER A 15 1.77 3.03 -0.56
C SER A 15 0.45 3.42 0.10
N THR A 16 0.53 3.84 1.35
CA THR A 16 -0.58 4.27 2.21
C THR A 16 -0.40 5.74 2.61
N LEU A 17 -1.41 6.38 3.18
CA LEU A 17 -1.32 7.76 3.66
C LEU A 17 -0.24 7.93 4.73
N MET A 18 -0.18 7.00 5.66
CA MET A 18 0.82 6.94 6.73
C MET A 18 1.65 5.68 6.56
N ARG A 19 2.81 5.60 7.18
CA ARG A 19 3.65 4.39 7.26
C ARG A 19 4.19 4.22 8.66
N VAL A 20 4.37 2.99 9.09
CA VAL A 20 5.08 2.67 10.33
C VAL A 20 6.54 2.38 10.01
N THR A 21 7.46 3.01 10.73
CA THR A 21 8.89 2.74 10.68
C THR A 21 9.33 1.83 11.82
N GLY A 22 10.62 1.50 11.89
CA GLY A 22 11.17 0.60 12.91
C GLY A 22 10.88 0.97 14.35
N ASP A 23 10.60 2.24 14.63
CA ASP A 23 10.27 2.73 15.98
C ASP A 23 8.80 2.49 16.37
N GLY A 24 7.98 2.04 15.42
CA GLY A 24 6.57 1.73 15.63
C GLY A 24 5.62 2.93 15.55
N ASP A 25 6.13 4.15 15.44
CA ASP A 25 5.31 5.35 15.33
C ASP A 25 4.89 5.61 13.86
N PRO A 26 3.61 5.97 13.62
CA PRO A 26 3.15 6.31 12.29
C PRO A 26 3.80 7.62 11.80
N GLN A 27 4.35 7.58 10.59
CA GLN A 27 5.01 8.69 9.92
C GLN A 27 4.26 9.04 8.63
N PRO A 28 4.30 10.30 8.16
CA PRO A 28 3.78 10.69 6.85
C PRO A 28 4.38 9.85 5.71
N SER A 29 3.54 9.50 4.73
CA SER A 29 3.91 8.78 3.51
C SER A 29 3.29 9.48 2.29
N LEU A 30 2.14 9.02 1.76
CA LEU A 30 1.40 9.75 0.74
C LEU A 30 0.72 11.02 1.29
N ALA A 31 0.38 11.04 2.57
CA ALA A 31 0.16 12.29 3.27
C ALA A 31 1.51 12.97 3.54
N GLU A 32 1.63 14.23 3.18
CA GLU A 32 2.80 15.06 3.47
C GLU A 32 2.78 15.58 4.91
N SER A 33 1.57 15.92 5.37
CA SER A 33 1.28 16.34 6.74
C SER A 33 -0.16 16.01 7.11
N TYR A 34 -0.45 16.11 8.40
CA TYR A 34 -1.80 15.97 8.94
C TYR A 34 -2.00 16.85 10.16
N GLN A 35 -3.25 17.17 10.46
CA GLN A 35 -3.64 17.83 11.71
C GLN A 35 -5.02 17.36 12.15
N GLN A 36 -5.20 17.25 13.45
CA GLN A 36 -6.51 17.05 14.04
C GLN A 36 -7.22 18.40 14.13
N LEU A 37 -8.41 18.52 13.51
CA LEU A 37 -9.21 19.75 13.54
C LEU A 37 -10.09 19.80 14.77
N ASP A 38 -10.67 18.65 15.12
CA ASP A 38 -11.51 18.43 16.31
C ASP A 38 -11.47 16.94 16.69
N ASP A 39 -12.28 16.53 17.66
CA ASP A 39 -12.28 15.17 18.21
C ASP A 39 -12.61 14.09 17.16
N THR A 40 -13.27 14.45 16.06
CA THR A 40 -13.76 13.54 15.02
C THR A 40 -13.33 13.89 13.61
N SER A 41 -12.48 14.91 13.42
CA SER A 41 -12.09 15.41 12.11
C SER A 41 -10.57 15.55 12.01
N TRP A 42 -10.00 14.93 10.97
CA TRP A 42 -8.57 14.94 10.69
C TRP A 42 -8.31 15.40 9.26
N GLU A 43 -7.56 16.46 9.10
CA GLU A 43 -7.12 16.96 7.80
C GLU A 43 -5.78 16.32 7.41
N PHE A 44 -5.68 15.92 6.15
CA PHE A 44 -4.44 15.42 5.55
C PHE A 44 -4.10 16.24 4.32
N THR A 45 -2.85 16.71 4.26
CA THR A 45 -2.29 17.29 3.04
C THR A 45 -1.66 16.17 2.22
N ILE A 46 -2.16 15.96 1.02
CA ILE A 46 -1.71 14.89 0.12
C ILE A 46 -0.51 15.36 -0.69
N ARG A 47 0.51 14.53 -0.75
CA ARG A 47 1.73 14.79 -1.52
C ARG A 47 1.41 14.93 -3.00
N GLN A 48 1.87 16.02 -3.61
CA GLN A 48 1.71 16.28 -5.04
C GLN A 48 2.86 15.67 -5.85
N GLY A 49 2.63 15.42 -7.15
CA GLY A 49 3.62 14.88 -8.07
C GLY A 49 3.95 13.40 -7.83
N VAL A 50 3.18 12.70 -7.00
CA VAL A 50 3.31 11.24 -6.83
C VAL A 50 2.74 10.56 -8.06
N LYS A 51 3.49 9.63 -8.64
CA LYS A 51 3.07 8.87 -9.82
C LYS A 51 2.71 7.44 -9.47
N PHE A 52 1.69 6.92 -10.14
CA PHE A 52 1.45 5.49 -10.23
C PHE A 52 2.44 4.85 -11.20
N HIS A 53 2.53 3.53 -11.19
CA HIS A 53 3.48 2.77 -12.02
C HIS A 53 3.25 2.91 -13.52
N ASP A 54 2.08 3.34 -13.96
CA ASP A 54 1.75 3.66 -15.35
C ASP A 54 2.13 5.10 -15.76
N GLY A 55 2.65 5.89 -14.84
CA GLY A 55 3.07 7.29 -15.03
C GLY A 55 1.96 8.31 -14.79
N THR A 56 0.74 7.91 -14.52
CA THR A 56 -0.35 8.82 -14.14
C THR A 56 -0.11 9.42 -12.75
N GLU A 57 -0.51 10.67 -12.56
CA GLU A 57 -0.33 11.35 -11.27
C GLU A 57 -1.47 11.00 -10.31
N MET A 58 -1.10 10.70 -9.06
CA MET A 58 -2.06 10.47 -7.98
C MET A 58 -2.73 11.77 -7.55
N THR A 59 -4.03 11.74 -7.35
CA THR A 59 -4.86 12.86 -6.93
C THR A 59 -5.59 12.59 -5.62
N VAL A 60 -6.21 13.61 -5.04
CA VAL A 60 -7.10 13.46 -3.87
C VAL A 60 -8.32 12.59 -4.17
N GLU A 61 -8.75 12.53 -5.43
CA GLU A 61 -9.83 11.65 -5.87
C GLU A 61 -9.45 10.18 -5.77
N ASP A 62 -8.19 9.82 -6.06
CA ASP A 62 -7.69 8.45 -5.89
C ASP A 62 -7.66 8.07 -4.41
N VAL A 63 -7.26 9.02 -3.54
CA VAL A 63 -7.24 8.82 -2.10
C VAL A 63 -8.65 8.57 -1.57
N ARG A 64 -9.60 9.45 -1.89
CA ARG A 64 -11.00 9.28 -1.50
C ARG A 64 -11.58 7.97 -2.00
N TYR A 65 -11.43 7.69 -3.30
CA TYR A 65 -11.88 6.45 -3.92
C TYR A 65 -11.35 5.21 -3.20
N SER A 66 -10.06 5.20 -2.86
CA SER A 66 -9.42 4.06 -2.21
C SER A 66 -9.96 3.83 -0.81
N LEU A 67 -10.19 4.89 -0.03
CA LEU A 67 -10.78 4.79 1.31
C LEU A 67 -12.25 4.38 1.23
N ASP A 68 -13.04 4.97 0.32
CA ASP A 68 -14.44 4.58 0.10
C ASP A 68 -14.56 3.11 -0.31
N ARG A 69 -13.63 2.64 -1.17
CA ARG A 69 -13.55 1.23 -1.57
C ARG A 69 -13.21 0.31 -0.40
N ALA A 70 -12.32 0.72 0.49
CA ALA A 70 -11.98 -0.03 1.69
C ALA A 70 -13.18 -0.10 2.66
N ILE A 71 -13.91 1.01 2.83
CA ILE A 71 -15.14 1.07 3.65
C ILE A 71 -16.21 0.12 3.11
N ALA A 72 -16.39 0.07 1.79
CA ALA A 72 -17.38 -0.79 1.13
C ALA A 72 -16.98 -2.28 1.09
N SER A 73 -15.73 -2.61 1.36
CA SER A 73 -15.20 -3.97 1.28
C SER A 73 -15.66 -4.83 2.45
N SER A 74 -16.24 -6.01 2.17
CA SER A 74 -16.58 -6.99 3.20
C SER A 74 -15.37 -7.65 3.88
N TYR A 75 -14.17 -7.51 3.29
CA TYR A 75 -12.94 -8.15 3.78
C TYR A 75 -12.06 -7.23 4.64
N VAL A 76 -12.04 -5.93 4.33
CA VAL A 76 -11.09 -5.00 4.96
C VAL A 76 -11.77 -3.83 5.69
N ASN A 77 -13.10 -3.70 5.63
CA ASN A 77 -13.85 -2.62 6.28
C ASN A 77 -13.57 -2.50 7.78
N TYR A 78 -13.24 -3.59 8.46
CA TYR A 78 -12.92 -3.57 9.89
C TYR A 78 -11.70 -2.67 10.22
N VAL A 79 -10.81 -2.47 9.26
CA VAL A 79 -9.63 -1.60 9.41
C VAL A 79 -10.02 -0.12 9.38
N VAL A 80 -11.06 0.22 8.63
CA VAL A 80 -11.52 1.61 8.36
C VAL A 80 -12.93 1.89 8.87
N SER A 81 -13.51 1.00 9.69
CA SER A 81 -14.88 1.11 10.22
C SER A 81 -15.12 2.36 11.07
N PHE A 82 -14.07 2.98 11.56
CA PHE A 82 -14.11 4.25 12.28
C PHE A 82 -14.39 5.45 11.36
N ILE A 83 -14.15 5.33 10.05
CA ILE A 83 -14.36 6.41 9.09
C ILE A 83 -15.87 6.53 8.81
N LYS A 84 -16.37 7.74 8.97
CA LYS A 84 -17.72 8.12 8.59
C LYS A 84 -17.80 8.52 7.12
N ASP A 85 -16.93 9.42 6.72
CA ASP A 85 -16.79 9.90 5.34
C ASP A 85 -15.43 10.54 5.11
N VAL A 86 -15.09 10.75 3.83
CA VAL A 86 -13.87 11.43 3.38
C VAL A 86 -14.27 12.61 2.50
N GLU A 87 -13.98 13.83 2.93
CA GLU A 87 -14.28 15.07 2.24
C GLU A 87 -13.02 15.60 1.53
N ILE A 88 -13.16 15.99 0.26
CA ILE A 88 -12.11 16.73 -0.47
C ILE A 88 -12.32 18.21 -0.20
N THR A 89 -11.37 18.86 0.45
CA THR A 89 -11.46 20.25 0.88
C THR A 89 -10.58 21.20 0.07
N GLY A 90 -9.73 20.67 -0.80
CA GLY A 90 -8.86 21.44 -1.68
C GLY A 90 -8.18 20.59 -2.73
N ASP A 91 -7.31 21.17 -3.53
CA ASP A 91 -6.63 20.49 -4.63
C ASP A 91 -5.71 19.33 -4.14
N ASN A 92 -5.21 19.45 -2.91
CA ASN A 92 -4.34 18.47 -2.29
C ASN A 92 -4.72 18.20 -0.82
N THR A 93 -5.91 18.54 -0.38
CA THR A 93 -6.35 18.35 1.00
C THR A 93 -7.63 17.55 1.08
N ILE A 94 -7.68 16.64 2.06
CA ILE A 94 -8.86 15.87 2.44
C ILE A 94 -9.09 16.01 3.94
N VAL A 95 -10.34 15.87 4.35
CA VAL A 95 -10.72 15.69 5.76
C VAL A 95 -11.36 14.33 5.91
N ILE A 96 -10.86 13.54 6.83
CA ILE A 96 -11.47 12.27 7.26
C ILE A 96 -12.29 12.55 8.51
N HIS A 97 -13.60 12.33 8.40
CA HIS A 97 -14.51 12.38 9.54
C HIS A 97 -14.67 10.98 10.13
N THR A 98 -14.64 10.90 11.46
CA THR A 98 -14.83 9.64 12.20
C THR A 98 -16.20 9.59 12.83
N ASN A 99 -16.74 8.38 13.07
CA ASN A 99 -18.04 8.18 13.70
C ASN A 99 -18.05 8.64 15.16
N GLU A 100 -16.90 8.55 15.82
CA GLU A 100 -16.62 8.92 17.19
C GLU A 100 -15.13 9.28 17.33
N PRO A 101 -14.68 9.89 18.43
CA PRO A 101 -13.26 10.17 18.65
C PRO A 101 -12.42 8.90 18.50
N TYR A 102 -11.44 8.91 17.57
CA TYR A 102 -10.65 7.73 17.24
C TYR A 102 -9.16 8.03 17.19
N VAL A 103 -8.46 7.70 18.26
CA VAL A 103 -7.02 7.96 18.41
C VAL A 103 -6.14 7.14 17.46
N PRO A 104 -6.41 5.84 17.18
CA PRO A 104 -5.51 5.02 16.34
C PRO A 104 -5.56 5.31 14.83
N ILE A 105 -6.23 6.38 14.38
CA ILE A 105 -6.42 6.67 12.94
C ILE A 105 -5.12 6.61 12.14
N LEU A 106 -4.02 7.19 12.63
CA LEU A 106 -2.75 7.22 11.92
C LEU A 106 -2.14 5.83 11.74
N ASN A 107 -2.29 4.98 12.75
CA ASN A 107 -1.85 3.58 12.68
C ASN A 107 -2.69 2.79 11.68
N ASN A 108 -4.02 2.97 11.68
CA ASN A 108 -4.89 2.29 10.73
C ASN A 108 -4.62 2.72 9.29
N LEU A 109 -4.34 4.01 9.05
CA LEU A 109 -3.98 4.54 7.73
C LEU A 109 -2.56 4.15 7.26
N SER A 110 -1.80 3.42 8.07
CA SER A 110 -0.52 2.81 7.70
C SER A 110 -0.63 1.32 7.33
N ILE A 111 -1.80 0.71 7.55
CA ILE A 111 -2.03 -0.70 7.24
C ILE A 111 -2.15 -0.89 5.73
N PRO A 112 -1.49 -1.90 5.12
CA PRO A 112 -1.51 -2.11 3.67
C PRO A 112 -2.90 -2.24 3.03
N PHE A 113 -3.93 -2.55 3.81
CA PHE A 113 -5.32 -2.61 3.34
C PHE A 113 -5.95 -1.23 3.06
N THR A 114 -5.30 -0.15 3.49
CA THR A 114 -5.69 1.24 3.17
C THR A 114 -4.83 1.84 2.06
N ALA A 115 -4.19 1.00 1.26
CA ALA A 115 -3.36 1.41 0.14
C ALA A 115 -4.13 2.23 -0.89
N ILE A 116 -3.48 3.25 -1.44
CA ILE A 116 -4.07 4.11 -2.47
C ILE A 116 -3.89 3.47 -3.83
N VAL A 117 -4.99 3.37 -4.58
CA VAL A 117 -5.07 2.75 -5.90
C VAL A 117 -5.56 3.76 -6.94
N PRO A 118 -5.18 3.60 -8.21
CA PRO A 118 -5.58 4.52 -9.29
C PRO A 118 -7.05 4.29 -9.67
N LYS A 119 -7.91 5.24 -9.28
CA LYS A 119 -9.36 5.20 -9.53
C LYS A 119 -9.70 4.89 -10.98
N ALA A 120 -9.17 5.70 -11.90
CA ALA A 120 -9.50 5.56 -13.33
C ALA A 120 -9.12 4.18 -13.88
N TYR A 121 -7.95 3.66 -13.51
CA TYR A 121 -7.49 2.35 -13.95
C TYR A 121 -8.36 1.21 -13.41
N VAL A 122 -8.76 1.29 -12.13
CA VAL A 122 -9.63 0.27 -11.52
C VAL A 122 -11.04 0.32 -12.10
N GLU A 123 -11.60 1.51 -12.31
CA GLU A 123 -12.94 1.69 -12.90
C GLU A 123 -12.99 1.23 -14.37
N GLU A 124 -11.92 1.45 -15.14
CA GLU A 124 -11.84 1.04 -16.54
C GLU A 124 -11.71 -0.47 -16.71
N ASN A 125 -10.87 -1.10 -15.88
CA ASN A 125 -10.47 -2.50 -16.07
C ASN A 125 -11.23 -3.49 -15.16
N GLY A 126 -11.76 -3.01 -14.04
CA GLY A 126 -12.42 -3.80 -13.02
C GLY A 126 -11.48 -4.45 -12.00
N ASP A 127 -12.05 -4.87 -10.87
CA ASP A 127 -11.31 -5.40 -9.72
C ASP A 127 -10.55 -6.69 -10.04
N GLU A 128 -11.12 -7.57 -10.87
CA GLU A 128 -10.49 -8.85 -11.20
C GLU A 128 -9.23 -8.66 -12.05
N TYR A 129 -9.28 -7.76 -13.02
CA TYR A 129 -8.12 -7.39 -13.82
C TYR A 129 -7.06 -6.68 -12.98
N PHE A 130 -7.46 -5.73 -12.15
CA PHE A 130 -6.58 -5.01 -11.24
C PHE A 130 -5.85 -5.95 -10.28
N ALA A 131 -6.52 -6.99 -9.77
CA ALA A 131 -5.91 -7.98 -8.89
C ALA A 131 -4.77 -8.77 -9.58
N GLN A 132 -4.86 -8.95 -10.90
CA GLN A 132 -3.84 -9.66 -11.70
C GLN A 132 -2.76 -8.72 -12.26
N HIS A 133 -3.09 -7.44 -12.45
CA HIS A 133 -2.23 -6.41 -13.02
C HIS A 133 -2.20 -5.17 -12.11
N PRO A 134 -1.71 -5.32 -10.86
CA PRO A 134 -1.74 -4.22 -9.90
C PRO A 134 -0.76 -3.13 -10.31
N ILE A 135 -1.21 -1.89 -10.23
CA ILE A 135 -0.37 -0.71 -10.28
C ILE A 135 -0.62 0.13 -9.03
N GLY A 136 0.43 0.67 -8.45
CA GLY A 136 0.39 1.46 -7.24
C GLY A 136 1.43 2.57 -7.29
N THR A 137 1.68 3.18 -6.15
CA THR A 137 2.67 4.24 -5.97
C THR A 137 3.91 3.78 -5.22
N GLY A 138 4.06 2.47 -5.02
CA GLY A 138 5.15 1.87 -4.25
C GLY A 138 6.49 1.85 -4.98
N PRO A 139 7.56 1.43 -4.28
CA PRO A 139 8.92 1.45 -4.82
C PRO A 139 9.17 0.46 -5.96
N TYR A 140 8.31 -0.53 -6.14
CA TYR A 140 8.48 -1.56 -7.17
C TYR A 140 7.20 -1.78 -7.97
N LYS A 141 7.37 -2.04 -9.28
CA LYS A 141 6.31 -2.44 -10.22
C LYS A 141 6.31 -3.95 -10.40
N MET A 142 5.14 -4.55 -10.54
CA MET A 142 5.01 -5.95 -10.91
C MET A 142 5.31 -6.14 -12.39
N VAL A 143 6.25 -7.06 -12.69
CA VAL A 143 6.64 -7.42 -14.06
C VAL A 143 6.01 -8.75 -14.47
N GLU A 144 5.99 -9.72 -13.56
CA GLU A 144 5.50 -11.07 -13.83
C GLU A 144 4.94 -11.67 -12.54
N TRP A 145 3.83 -12.37 -12.66
CA TRP A 145 3.27 -13.17 -11.58
C TRP A 145 2.96 -14.58 -12.06
N ASN A 146 3.64 -15.56 -11.49
CA ASN A 146 3.39 -16.98 -11.66
C ASN A 146 2.70 -17.50 -10.39
N PRO A 147 1.37 -17.67 -10.37
CA PRO A 147 0.63 -18.07 -9.18
C PRO A 147 1.16 -19.36 -8.55
N GLY A 148 1.50 -19.29 -7.26
CA GLY A 148 2.05 -20.41 -6.51
C GLY A 148 3.55 -20.65 -6.68
N GLU A 149 4.22 -19.92 -7.57
CA GLU A 149 5.64 -20.08 -7.86
C GLU A 149 6.45 -18.83 -7.51
N SER A 150 6.19 -17.72 -8.20
CA SER A 150 7.01 -16.52 -8.04
C SER A 150 6.31 -15.25 -8.47
N ILE A 151 6.80 -14.13 -7.95
CA ILE A 151 6.48 -12.78 -8.41
C ILE A 151 7.79 -12.06 -8.69
N LYS A 152 7.88 -11.42 -9.86
CA LYS A 152 9.01 -10.57 -10.26
C LYS A 152 8.58 -9.12 -10.22
N LEU A 153 9.38 -8.31 -9.56
CA LEU A 153 9.20 -6.89 -9.42
C LEU A 153 10.44 -6.17 -9.95
N GLU A 154 10.24 -4.99 -10.54
CA GLU A 154 11.33 -4.08 -10.92
C GLU A 154 11.21 -2.74 -10.20
N ALA A 155 12.34 -2.10 -9.92
CA ALA A 155 12.38 -0.80 -9.27
C ALA A 155 11.60 0.25 -10.09
N PHE A 156 10.81 1.05 -9.40
CA PHE A 156 10.13 2.20 -9.99
C PHE A 156 11.02 3.44 -9.82
N ASP A 157 11.63 3.90 -10.91
CA ASP A 157 12.61 4.99 -10.88
C ASP A 157 11.99 6.34 -10.46
N GLU A 158 10.69 6.54 -10.70
CA GLU A 158 9.95 7.74 -10.31
C GLU A 158 9.27 7.62 -8.92
N TYR A 159 9.69 6.65 -8.12
CA TYR A 159 9.16 6.50 -6.77
C TYR A 159 9.40 7.76 -5.92
N PHE A 160 8.36 8.29 -5.30
CA PHE A 160 8.41 9.54 -4.52
C PHE A 160 9.36 9.48 -3.30
N GLY A 161 9.66 8.28 -2.80
CA GLY A 161 10.61 8.04 -1.71
C GLY A 161 12.06 7.86 -2.18
N GLY A 162 12.32 8.07 -3.48
CA GLY A 162 13.64 7.89 -4.11
C GLY A 162 13.81 6.53 -4.76
N THR A 163 14.58 6.48 -5.83
CA THR A 163 14.82 5.26 -6.62
C THR A 163 15.39 4.13 -5.77
N PRO A 164 14.77 2.94 -5.76
CA PRO A 164 15.30 1.78 -5.05
C PRO A 164 16.69 1.39 -5.54
N LYS A 165 17.59 1.03 -4.61
CA LYS A 165 18.96 0.60 -4.95
C LYS A 165 18.97 -0.77 -5.62
N THR A 166 18.11 -1.69 -5.19
CA THR A 166 17.95 -3.01 -5.79
C THR A 166 17.01 -2.89 -6.99
N LYS A 167 17.51 -3.22 -8.18
CA LYS A 167 16.75 -3.01 -9.42
C LYS A 167 15.67 -4.05 -9.65
N ASN A 168 15.90 -5.28 -9.25
CA ASN A 168 14.97 -6.39 -9.46
C ASN A 168 14.79 -7.17 -8.16
N LEU A 169 13.54 -7.53 -7.87
CA LEU A 169 13.18 -8.43 -6.78
C LEU A 169 12.47 -9.66 -7.36
N VAL A 170 12.87 -10.84 -6.92
CA VAL A 170 12.18 -12.09 -7.23
C VAL A 170 11.72 -12.70 -5.92
N MET A 171 10.41 -12.76 -5.71
CA MET A 171 9.81 -13.40 -4.54
C MET A 171 9.35 -14.80 -4.92
N LYS A 172 10.04 -15.84 -4.44
CA LYS A 172 9.73 -17.24 -4.68
C LYS A 172 8.86 -17.83 -3.57
N VAL A 173 7.90 -18.64 -3.94
CA VAL A 173 7.10 -19.41 -2.99
C VAL A 173 7.80 -20.74 -2.72
N VAL A 174 8.39 -20.89 -1.54
CA VAL A 174 9.06 -22.13 -1.09
C VAL A 174 8.35 -22.63 0.16
N PRO A 175 7.41 -23.59 0.04
CA PRO A 175 6.56 -24.02 1.16
C PRO A 175 7.33 -24.64 2.31
N GLU A 176 8.36 -25.45 2.01
CA GLU A 176 9.09 -26.22 3.00
C GLU A 176 10.20 -25.39 3.69
N ALA A 177 10.16 -25.31 5.02
CA ALA A 177 11.15 -24.55 5.80
C ALA A 177 12.58 -25.01 5.56
N ALA A 178 12.81 -26.33 5.49
CA ALA A 178 14.13 -26.89 5.23
C ALA A 178 14.70 -26.45 3.86
N GLN A 179 13.85 -26.35 2.83
CA GLN A 179 14.28 -25.90 1.52
C GLN A 179 14.62 -24.39 1.53
N ARG A 180 13.92 -23.58 2.33
CA ARG A 180 14.28 -22.17 2.51
C ARG A 180 15.66 -22.00 3.16
N VAL A 181 15.98 -22.84 4.15
CA VAL A 181 17.32 -22.85 4.78
C VAL A 181 18.39 -23.20 3.75
N ILE A 182 18.19 -24.28 2.98
CA ILE A 182 19.12 -24.70 1.92
C ILE A 182 19.33 -23.60 0.88
N ALA A 183 18.26 -22.93 0.44
CA ALA A 183 18.36 -21.83 -0.52
C ALA A 183 19.22 -20.67 0.00
N MET A 184 19.16 -20.38 1.32
CA MET A 184 20.03 -19.39 1.95
C MET A 184 21.48 -19.87 2.03
N GLU A 185 21.73 -21.13 2.42
CA GLU A 185 23.07 -21.69 2.55
C GLU A 185 23.78 -21.81 1.20
N THR A 186 23.04 -22.11 0.14
CA THR A 186 23.58 -22.23 -1.24
C THR A 186 23.70 -20.89 -1.97
N GLY A 187 23.18 -19.80 -1.41
CA GLY A 187 23.14 -18.49 -2.05
C GLY A 187 22.08 -18.38 -3.18
N GLU A 188 21.13 -19.31 -3.24
CA GLU A 188 19.99 -19.21 -4.18
C GLU A 188 18.99 -18.13 -3.76
N ALA A 189 18.91 -17.83 -2.47
CA ALA A 189 18.10 -16.76 -1.92
C ALA A 189 18.96 -15.82 -1.06
N ASP A 190 18.70 -14.52 -1.16
CA ASP A 190 19.34 -13.49 -0.34
C ASP A 190 18.60 -13.28 1.00
N ILE A 191 17.30 -13.55 1.02
CA ILE A 191 16.43 -13.38 2.20
C ILE A 191 15.45 -14.55 2.24
N ALA A 192 15.19 -15.08 3.42
CA ALA A 192 14.14 -16.07 3.64
C ALA A 192 13.29 -15.69 4.86
N TYR A 193 11.97 -15.85 4.71
CA TYR A 193 10.99 -15.60 5.76
C TYR A 193 10.52 -16.92 6.40
N SER A 194 10.12 -16.86 7.69
CA SER A 194 9.54 -17.99 8.43
C SER A 194 10.46 -19.22 8.45
N ILE A 195 11.74 -19.01 8.73
CA ILE A 195 12.71 -20.07 8.99
C ILE A 195 12.56 -20.44 10.47
N ASN A 196 11.84 -21.50 10.78
CA ASN A 196 11.70 -22.06 12.12
C ASN A 196 12.27 -23.47 12.13
#